data_c48e780d83a356d637a245ac6653b60d
#
_entry.id   c48e780d83a356d637a245ac6653b60d
#
_cell.length_a   1.000
_cell.length_b   1.000
_cell.length_c   1.000
_cell.angle_alpha   90.00
_cell.angle_beta   90.00
_cell.angle_gamma   90.00
#
_symmetry.space_group_name_H-M   'P 1'
#
loop_
_entity.id
_entity.type
_entity.pdbx_description
1 polymer ?
#
loop_
_entity_poly.entity_id
_entity_poly.type
_entity_poly.pdbx_seq_one_letter_code
_entity_poly.pdbx_strand_id
1 'polypeptide(L)'
;PEPGTTPMQYRPVIIGSGPAGLFAGLFLAREGYRPIILERGMAVDERTACVNGYWKKEHPLNPNCNVQFGEGGAGTFSDGKLNTVIKDKSGRRTAVLKTFVEFGADPSILYVNKPHIGTDVLLTVVKNIRNEIIRLGGEVRFEQLVTDIEVIDSETTLLHIKKLLKPEDTYELKSNAVILAIGHSARDTFEMLYKRGIPMEQKPFAMGLRI
;
A
#
# COMPACT_ATOMS: atom_id res chain seq x y z
N PRO A 1 -21.82 1.84 3.02
CA PRO A 1 -22.15 0.47 3.40
C PRO A 1 -22.22 0.41 4.91
N GLU A 2 -23.20 -0.31 5.45
CA GLU A 2 -23.23 -0.55 6.88
C GLU A 2 -22.15 -1.56 7.24
N PRO A 3 -21.45 -1.41 8.38
CA PRO A 3 -20.45 -2.37 8.81
C PRO A 3 -21.10 -3.73 9.03
N GLY A 4 -20.35 -4.79 8.73
CA GLY A 4 -20.78 -6.16 8.98
C GLY A 4 -21.00 -6.40 10.46
N THR A 5 -22.00 -7.21 10.79
CA THR A 5 -22.36 -7.54 12.19
C THR A 5 -21.65 -8.79 12.71
N THR A 6 -21.01 -9.57 11.83
CA THR A 6 -20.31 -10.80 12.21
C THR A 6 -18.89 -10.47 12.69
N PRO A 7 -18.49 -10.83 13.92
CA PRO A 7 -17.14 -10.65 14.40
C PRO A 7 -16.14 -11.45 13.58
N MET A 8 -15.01 -10.82 13.21
CA MET A 8 -13.90 -11.52 12.57
C MET A 8 -13.04 -12.21 13.62
N GLN A 9 -12.80 -13.51 13.44
CA GLN A 9 -11.89 -14.28 14.31
C GLN A 9 -10.44 -13.84 14.13
N TYR A 10 -10.05 -13.60 12.86
CA TYR A 10 -8.72 -13.15 12.49
C TYR A 10 -8.78 -11.76 11.86
N ARG A 11 -7.81 -10.93 12.17
CA ARG A 11 -7.71 -9.55 11.68
C ARG A 11 -7.58 -9.51 10.16
N PRO A 12 -8.16 -8.52 9.48
CA PRO A 12 -7.92 -8.32 8.05
C PRO A 12 -6.45 -7.99 7.80
N VAL A 13 -5.89 -8.57 6.73
CA VAL A 13 -4.51 -8.35 6.31
C VAL A 13 -4.49 -7.65 4.95
N ILE A 14 -3.66 -6.64 4.84
CA ILE A 14 -3.45 -5.87 3.62
C ILE A 14 -2.00 -6.08 3.18
N ILE A 15 -1.80 -6.49 1.93
CA ILE A 15 -0.48 -6.73 1.36
C ILE A 15 -0.10 -5.52 0.50
N GLY A 16 0.86 -4.75 0.97
CA GLY A 16 1.35 -3.51 0.38
C GLY A 16 0.83 -2.25 1.06
N SER A 17 1.71 -1.29 1.30
CA SER A 17 1.44 0.02 1.89
C SER A 17 1.51 1.18 0.88
N GLY A 18 1.24 0.88 -0.39
CA GLY A 18 0.99 1.90 -1.41
C GLY A 18 -0.34 2.64 -1.15
N PRO A 19 -0.76 3.57 -2.02
CA PRO A 19 -1.98 4.36 -1.82
C PRO A 19 -3.21 3.49 -1.53
N ALA A 20 -3.42 2.42 -2.29
CA ALA A 20 -4.55 1.51 -2.10
C ALA A 20 -4.52 0.84 -0.73
N GLY A 21 -3.36 0.35 -0.28
CA GLY A 21 -3.20 -0.32 1.00
C GLY A 21 -3.38 0.62 2.19
N LEU A 22 -2.81 1.83 2.12
CA LEU A 22 -2.97 2.83 3.18
C LEU A 22 -4.42 3.29 3.33
N PHE A 23 -5.13 3.55 2.23
CA PHE A 23 -6.55 3.91 2.28
C PHE A 23 -7.42 2.76 2.78
N ALA A 24 -7.18 1.52 2.34
CA ALA A 24 -7.87 0.35 2.85
C ALA A 24 -7.62 0.17 4.36
N GLY A 25 -6.36 0.32 4.80
CA GLY A 25 -5.98 0.23 6.20
C GLY A 25 -6.62 1.31 7.06
N LEU A 26 -6.62 2.57 6.59
CA LEU A 26 -7.25 3.67 7.29
C LEU A 26 -8.76 3.46 7.43
N PHE A 27 -9.42 3.05 6.34
CA PHE A 27 -10.85 2.78 6.35
C PHE A 27 -11.20 1.67 7.35
N LEU A 28 -10.53 0.52 7.26
CA LEU A 28 -10.76 -0.60 8.18
C LEU A 28 -10.42 -0.24 9.63
N ALA A 29 -9.38 0.54 9.87
CA ALA A 29 -9.02 0.98 11.22
C ALA A 29 -10.10 1.90 11.82
N ARG A 30 -10.66 2.81 11.03
CA ARG A 30 -11.77 3.70 11.43
C ARG A 30 -13.06 2.93 11.76
N GLU A 31 -13.30 1.81 11.06
CA GLU A 31 -14.42 0.90 11.33
C GLU A 31 -14.12 -0.11 12.47
N GLY A 32 -12.97 0.01 13.15
CA GLY A 32 -12.62 -0.81 14.32
C GLY A 32 -12.05 -2.19 14.03
N TYR A 33 -11.75 -2.53 12.77
CA TYR A 33 -11.24 -3.86 12.39
C TYR A 33 -9.77 -4.10 12.72
N ARG A 34 -9.00 -3.10 13.12
CA ARG A 34 -7.58 -3.20 13.50
C ARG A 34 -6.73 -3.95 12.46
N PRO A 35 -6.66 -3.49 11.19
CA PRO A 35 -5.98 -4.20 10.12
C PRO A 35 -4.48 -4.38 10.37
N ILE A 36 -3.88 -5.37 9.70
CA ILE A 36 -2.44 -5.55 9.62
C ILE A 36 -2.00 -5.27 8.20
N ILE A 37 -1.14 -4.28 7.99
CA ILE A 37 -0.53 -3.98 6.70
C ILE A 37 0.86 -4.59 6.67
N LEU A 38 1.14 -5.43 5.65
CA LEU A 38 2.45 -6.03 5.39
C LEU A 38 3.08 -5.33 4.19
N GLU A 39 4.22 -4.69 4.39
CA GLU A 39 4.98 -4.00 3.35
C GLU A 39 6.36 -4.64 3.20
N ARG A 40 6.73 -4.99 1.95
CA ARG A 40 8.06 -5.56 1.67
C ARG A 40 9.19 -4.55 1.81
N GLY A 41 8.92 -3.28 1.50
CA GLY A 41 9.91 -2.22 1.60
C GLY A 41 9.95 -1.57 2.98
N MET A 42 10.72 -0.50 3.06
CA MET A 42 10.95 0.27 4.28
C MET A 42 9.85 1.31 4.51
N ALA A 43 9.80 1.84 5.74
CA ALA A 43 9.00 3.02 6.06
C ALA A 43 9.51 4.24 5.26
N VAL A 44 8.67 5.25 5.14
CA VAL A 44 8.88 6.35 4.19
C VAL A 44 10.18 7.11 4.40
N ASP A 45 10.63 7.28 5.64
CA ASP A 45 11.86 8.00 5.95
C ASP A 45 13.10 7.20 5.50
N GLU A 46 13.21 5.94 5.91
CA GLU A 46 14.30 5.03 5.53
C GLU A 46 14.28 4.73 4.03
N ARG A 47 13.08 4.58 3.46
CA ARG A 47 12.91 4.40 2.03
C ARG A 47 13.45 5.59 1.25
N THR A 48 13.17 6.80 1.69
CA THR A 48 13.67 8.03 1.04
C THR A 48 15.20 8.08 1.07
N ALA A 49 15.81 7.72 2.20
CA ALA A 49 17.25 7.63 2.32
C ALA A 49 17.83 6.56 1.36
N CYS A 50 17.21 5.38 1.31
CA CYS A 50 17.62 4.29 0.42
C CYS A 50 17.54 4.67 -1.05
N VAL A 51 16.45 5.29 -1.50
CA VAL A 51 16.30 5.72 -2.90
C VAL A 51 17.29 6.81 -3.26
N ASN A 52 17.49 7.79 -2.39
CA ASN A 52 18.45 8.87 -2.61
C ASN A 52 19.89 8.36 -2.67
N GLY A 53 20.28 7.42 -1.81
CA GLY A 53 21.59 6.78 -1.84
C GLY A 53 21.84 6.03 -3.14
N TYR A 54 20.83 5.28 -3.63
CA TYR A 54 20.91 4.64 -4.94
C TYR A 54 21.11 5.66 -6.08
N TRP A 55 20.37 6.76 -6.11
CA TRP A 55 20.53 7.79 -7.14
C TRP A 55 21.88 8.49 -7.09
N LYS A 56 22.45 8.65 -5.90
CA LYS A 56 23.80 9.17 -5.70
C LYS A 56 24.90 8.13 -5.97
N LYS A 57 24.53 6.88 -6.30
CA LYS A 57 25.46 5.76 -6.51
C LYS A 57 26.26 5.37 -5.26
N GLU A 58 25.70 5.60 -4.08
CA GLU A 58 26.30 5.23 -2.80
C GLU A 58 26.18 3.73 -2.51
N HIS A 59 25.15 3.09 -3.07
CA HIS A 59 24.91 1.64 -2.99
C HIS A 59 24.12 1.13 -4.20
N PRO A 60 24.11 -0.19 -4.45
CA PRO A 60 23.31 -0.80 -5.51
C PRO A 60 21.80 -0.69 -5.23
N LEU A 61 20.99 -0.94 -6.26
CA LEU A 61 19.53 -0.99 -6.14
C LEU A 61 19.11 -2.06 -5.12
N ASN A 62 18.29 -1.67 -4.13
CA ASN A 62 17.63 -2.61 -3.25
C ASN A 62 16.35 -3.16 -3.94
N PRO A 63 16.27 -4.47 -4.25
CA PRO A 63 15.13 -5.03 -4.97
C PRO A 63 13.82 -4.99 -4.16
N ASN A 64 13.89 -4.88 -2.85
CA ASN A 64 12.74 -4.85 -1.97
C ASN A 64 12.37 -3.43 -1.48
N CYS A 65 13.27 -2.45 -1.64
CA CYS A 65 13.03 -1.08 -1.23
C CYS A 65 13.59 -0.09 -2.25
N ASN A 66 12.73 0.51 -3.05
CA ASN A 66 13.10 1.40 -4.15
C ASN A 66 11.90 2.28 -4.54
N VAL A 67 11.93 2.89 -5.74
CA VAL A 67 10.83 3.73 -6.25
C VAL A 67 9.51 2.95 -6.42
N GLN A 68 9.56 1.62 -6.59
CA GLN A 68 8.37 0.78 -6.79
C GLN A 68 7.84 0.19 -5.49
N PHE A 69 8.71 -0.13 -4.53
CA PHE A 69 8.38 -0.81 -3.27
C PHE A 69 8.75 0.04 -2.06
N GLY A 70 7.90 -0.04 -1.06
CA GLY A 70 7.99 0.70 0.19
C GLY A 70 6.79 1.60 0.44
N GLU A 71 6.71 2.14 1.64
CA GLU A 71 5.58 2.92 2.12
C GLU A 71 5.23 4.10 1.20
N GLY A 72 3.93 4.26 0.92
CA GLY A 72 3.40 5.30 0.05
C GLY A 72 3.44 4.96 -1.44
N GLY A 73 4.10 3.85 -1.85
CA GLY A 73 4.18 3.41 -3.25
C GLY A 73 4.96 4.37 -4.14
N ALA A 74 4.86 4.21 -5.46
CA ALA A 74 5.60 5.01 -6.44
C ALA A 74 5.24 6.51 -6.42
N GLY A 75 4.06 6.86 -5.90
CA GLY A 75 3.60 8.25 -5.83
C GLY A 75 4.48 9.17 -5.01
N THR A 76 5.16 8.66 -3.99
CA THR A 76 6.06 9.44 -3.11
C THR A 76 7.34 9.91 -3.80
N PHE A 77 7.64 9.38 -4.98
CA PHE A 77 8.77 9.80 -5.83
C PHE A 77 8.32 10.35 -7.18
N SER A 78 7.03 10.69 -7.31
CA SER A 78 6.46 11.33 -8.50
C SER A 78 6.58 12.86 -8.42
N ASP A 79 6.06 13.54 -9.43
CA ASP A 79 5.95 14.99 -9.42
C ASP A 79 4.77 15.54 -8.61
N GLY A 80 4.06 14.67 -7.86
CA GLY A 80 2.98 15.06 -6.95
C GLY A 80 1.68 15.54 -7.62
N LYS A 81 1.53 15.35 -8.92
CA LYS A 81 0.30 15.70 -9.62
C LYS A 81 -0.84 14.75 -9.30
N LEU A 82 -1.99 15.29 -8.90
CA LEU A 82 -3.21 14.56 -8.60
C LEU A 82 -4.24 14.62 -9.74
N ASN A 83 -3.75 14.52 -10.98
CA ASN A 83 -4.62 14.63 -12.13
C ASN A 83 -5.34 13.32 -12.44
N THR A 84 -6.63 13.39 -12.71
CA THR A 84 -7.43 12.27 -13.19
C THR A 84 -8.47 12.74 -14.19
N VAL A 85 -8.74 11.90 -15.19
CA VAL A 85 -9.84 12.11 -16.16
C VAL A 85 -11.15 11.46 -15.69
N ILE A 86 -11.14 10.75 -14.56
CA ILE A 86 -12.31 10.05 -14.03
C ILE A 86 -13.30 11.08 -13.47
N LYS A 87 -14.57 11.00 -13.93
CA LYS A 87 -15.66 11.80 -13.35
C LYS A 87 -16.02 11.25 -11.98
N ASP A 88 -16.04 12.11 -10.96
CA ASP A 88 -16.30 11.73 -9.57
C ASP A 88 -17.80 11.60 -9.25
N LYS A 89 -18.47 10.67 -9.93
CA LYS A 89 -19.91 10.43 -9.75
C LYS A 89 -20.29 9.93 -8.35
N SER A 90 -19.36 9.28 -7.66
CA SER A 90 -19.57 8.65 -6.34
C SER A 90 -18.92 9.42 -5.18
N GLY A 91 -18.29 10.57 -5.44
CA GLY A 91 -17.59 11.36 -4.42
C GLY A 91 -16.27 10.74 -3.90
N ARG A 92 -15.81 9.63 -4.50
CA ARG A 92 -14.61 8.91 -4.02
C ARG A 92 -13.34 9.73 -4.20
N ARG A 93 -13.19 10.43 -5.33
CA ARG A 93 -12.06 11.34 -5.55
C ARG A 93 -12.05 12.44 -4.48
N THR A 94 -13.20 13.07 -4.27
CA THR A 94 -13.35 14.12 -3.25
C THR A 94 -13.03 13.58 -1.86
N ALA A 95 -13.43 12.37 -1.51
CA ALA A 95 -13.08 11.72 -0.24
C ALA A 95 -11.57 11.54 -0.09
N VAL A 96 -10.86 11.08 -1.15
CA VAL A 96 -9.41 10.95 -1.14
C VAL A 96 -8.72 12.30 -0.92
N LEU A 97 -9.13 13.37 -1.62
CA LEU A 97 -8.56 14.69 -1.46
C LEU A 97 -8.81 15.26 -0.05
N LYS A 98 -10.01 15.07 0.51
CA LYS A 98 -10.33 15.44 1.89
C LYS A 98 -9.45 14.70 2.89
N THR A 99 -9.20 13.42 2.68
CA THR A 99 -8.27 12.64 3.51
C THR A 99 -6.86 13.20 3.42
N PHE A 100 -6.37 13.58 2.24
CA PHE A 100 -5.06 14.20 2.13
C PHE A 100 -4.98 15.51 2.90
N VAL A 101 -6.01 16.37 2.84
CA VAL A 101 -6.08 17.61 3.64
C VAL A 101 -6.11 17.31 5.13
N GLU A 102 -6.90 16.35 5.56
CA GLU A 102 -6.96 15.91 6.97
C GLU A 102 -5.57 15.51 7.51
N PHE A 103 -4.74 14.88 6.66
CA PHE A 103 -3.41 14.42 7.04
C PHE A 103 -2.26 15.36 6.66
N GLY A 104 -2.56 16.60 6.27
CA GLY A 104 -1.57 17.66 6.18
C GLY A 104 -1.31 18.25 4.79
N ALA A 105 -2.11 17.88 3.78
CA ALA A 105 -2.06 18.57 2.50
C ALA A 105 -2.77 19.93 2.54
N ASP A 106 -2.35 20.85 1.67
CA ASP A 106 -2.97 22.17 1.57
C ASP A 106 -4.44 22.06 1.13
N PRO A 107 -5.39 22.75 1.79
CA PRO A 107 -6.80 22.73 1.44
C PRO A 107 -7.12 23.17 0.01
N SER A 108 -6.23 23.91 -0.65
CA SER A 108 -6.41 24.35 -2.03
C SER A 108 -6.57 23.20 -3.03
N ILE A 109 -6.06 21.99 -2.71
CA ILE A 109 -6.23 20.80 -3.56
C ILE A 109 -7.69 20.42 -3.77
N LEU A 110 -8.61 20.88 -2.93
CA LEU A 110 -10.03 20.58 -3.04
C LEU A 110 -10.74 21.34 -4.16
N TYR A 111 -10.22 22.53 -4.54
CA TYR A 111 -10.87 23.43 -5.50
C TYR A 111 -9.99 23.90 -6.65
N VAL A 112 -8.68 23.71 -6.59
CA VAL A 112 -7.76 24.03 -7.70
C VAL A 112 -7.93 23.00 -8.83
N ASN A 113 -7.99 23.52 -10.06
CA ASN A 113 -7.95 22.64 -11.23
C ASN A 113 -6.55 22.05 -11.40
N LYS A 114 -6.45 20.73 -11.54
CA LYS A 114 -5.20 19.96 -11.59
C LYS A 114 -4.35 20.15 -10.32
N PRO A 115 -4.86 19.71 -9.15
CA PRO A 115 -4.17 19.88 -7.89
C PRO A 115 -2.81 19.18 -7.89
N HIS A 116 -1.87 19.77 -7.18
CA HIS A 116 -0.52 19.28 -7.00
C HIS A 116 -0.20 19.23 -5.51
N ILE A 117 0.34 18.10 -5.04
CA ILE A 117 0.90 17.96 -3.69
C ILE A 117 2.41 17.80 -3.86
N GLY A 118 3.21 18.65 -3.22
CA GLY A 118 4.65 18.48 -3.19
C GLY A 118 5.04 17.11 -2.62
N THR A 119 6.14 16.55 -3.10
CA THR A 119 6.58 15.22 -2.64
C THR A 119 6.89 15.20 -1.14
N ASP A 120 7.43 16.26 -0.59
CA ASP A 120 7.69 16.48 0.84
C ASP A 120 6.40 16.45 1.67
N VAL A 121 5.35 17.15 1.20
CA VAL A 121 4.03 17.12 1.82
C VAL A 121 3.42 15.73 1.74
N LEU A 122 3.56 15.05 0.60
CA LEU A 122 3.02 13.70 0.42
C LEU A 122 3.68 12.67 1.36
N LEU A 123 4.99 12.78 1.61
CA LEU A 123 5.70 11.97 2.59
C LEU A 123 5.11 12.15 4.00
N THR A 124 4.82 13.42 4.37
CA THR A 124 4.17 13.74 5.65
C THR A 124 2.76 13.17 5.74
N VAL A 125 1.95 13.31 4.70
CA VAL A 125 0.58 12.77 4.63
C VAL A 125 0.59 11.25 4.80
N VAL A 126 1.47 10.55 4.08
CA VAL A 126 1.62 9.09 4.17
C VAL A 126 1.95 8.64 5.59
N LYS A 127 2.92 9.32 6.23
CA LYS A 127 3.33 9.05 7.61
C LYS A 127 2.19 9.30 8.61
N ASN A 128 1.43 10.36 8.42
CA ASN A 128 0.31 10.70 9.27
C ASN A 128 -0.84 9.69 9.15
N ILE A 129 -1.13 9.21 7.92
CA ILE A 129 -2.11 8.14 7.69
C ILE A 129 -1.67 6.85 8.41
N ARG A 130 -0.40 6.44 8.28
CA ARG A 130 0.14 5.29 9.02
C ARG A 130 -0.05 5.44 10.52
N ASN A 131 0.34 6.60 11.07
CA ASN A 131 0.26 6.86 12.51
C ASN A 131 -1.19 6.78 13.00
N GLU A 132 -2.15 7.26 12.21
CA GLU A 132 -3.57 7.15 12.53
C GLU A 132 -4.06 5.70 12.52
N ILE A 133 -3.65 4.90 11.54
CA ILE A 133 -3.95 3.46 11.51
C ILE A 133 -3.46 2.78 12.79
N ILE A 134 -2.22 3.08 13.20
CA ILE A 134 -1.62 2.52 14.42
C ILE A 134 -2.37 3.02 15.66
N ARG A 135 -2.69 4.31 15.74
CA ARG A 135 -3.45 4.91 16.85
C ARG A 135 -4.82 4.24 17.04
N LEU A 136 -5.45 3.81 15.94
CA LEU A 136 -6.74 3.11 15.94
C LEU A 136 -6.60 1.58 16.19
N GLY A 137 -5.39 1.10 16.53
CA GLY A 137 -5.13 -0.29 16.88
C GLY A 137 -4.77 -1.18 15.69
N GLY A 138 -4.56 -0.62 14.51
CA GLY A 138 -3.96 -1.32 13.37
C GLY A 138 -2.46 -1.52 13.55
N GLU A 139 -1.84 -2.27 12.63
CA GLU A 139 -0.41 -2.49 12.57
C GLU A 139 0.10 -2.24 11.16
N VAL A 140 1.30 -1.66 11.03
CA VAL A 140 2.03 -1.58 9.77
C VAL A 140 3.40 -2.20 9.97
N ARG A 141 3.67 -3.30 9.27
CA ARG A 141 4.90 -4.09 9.40
C ARG A 141 5.71 -3.94 8.12
N PHE A 142 6.85 -3.31 8.23
CA PHE A 142 7.79 -3.12 7.13
C PHE A 142 8.77 -4.27 7.01
N GLU A 143 9.39 -4.41 5.82
CA GLU A 143 10.35 -5.45 5.50
C GLU A 143 9.81 -6.86 5.71
N GLN A 144 8.50 -6.98 5.44
CA GLN A 144 7.73 -8.23 5.54
C GLN A 144 7.24 -8.63 4.15
N LEU A 145 7.86 -9.64 3.56
CA LEU A 145 7.50 -10.18 2.26
C LEU A 145 6.52 -11.34 2.44
N VAL A 146 5.32 -11.21 1.89
CA VAL A 146 4.40 -12.35 1.75
C VAL A 146 4.91 -13.24 0.63
N THR A 147 5.31 -14.45 0.98
CA THR A 147 5.90 -15.43 0.05
C THR A 147 4.89 -16.41 -0.48
N ASP A 148 3.80 -16.63 0.27
CA ASP A 148 2.73 -17.54 -0.14
C ASP A 148 1.40 -17.21 0.53
N ILE A 149 0.30 -17.66 -0.11
CA ILE A 149 -1.08 -17.49 0.36
C ILE A 149 -1.83 -18.79 0.13
N GLU A 150 -2.45 -19.32 1.18
CA GLU A 150 -3.29 -20.52 1.12
C GLU A 150 -4.71 -20.21 1.59
N VAL A 151 -5.68 -20.49 0.75
CA VAL A 151 -7.09 -20.46 1.15
C VAL A 151 -7.40 -21.77 1.87
N ILE A 152 -7.56 -21.70 3.20
CA ILE A 152 -7.82 -22.89 4.03
C ILE A 152 -9.29 -23.31 3.90
N ASP A 153 -10.19 -22.33 3.98
CA ASP A 153 -11.63 -22.51 3.85
C ASP A 153 -12.29 -21.24 3.32
N SER A 154 -13.62 -21.18 3.31
CA SER A 154 -14.38 -20.03 2.82
C SER A 154 -14.15 -18.72 3.62
N GLU A 155 -13.63 -18.83 4.84
CA GLU A 155 -13.50 -17.71 5.77
C GLU A 155 -12.06 -17.45 6.23
N THR A 156 -11.14 -18.38 5.98
CA THR A 156 -9.77 -18.33 6.51
C THR A 156 -8.72 -18.46 5.41
N THR A 157 -7.83 -17.50 5.36
CA THR A 157 -6.64 -17.49 4.52
C THR A 157 -5.40 -17.52 5.41
N LEU A 158 -4.44 -18.38 5.09
CA LEU A 158 -3.12 -18.45 5.71
C LEU A 158 -2.11 -17.74 4.83
N LEU A 159 -1.34 -16.82 5.41
CA LEU A 159 -0.26 -16.13 4.75
C LEU A 159 1.07 -16.59 5.32
N HIS A 160 2.04 -16.85 4.46
CA HIS A 160 3.43 -17.13 4.82
C HIS A 160 4.28 -15.87 4.63
N ILE A 161 4.95 -15.42 5.66
CA ILE A 161 5.69 -14.16 5.67
C ILE A 161 7.16 -14.41 5.97
N LYS A 162 8.02 -13.79 5.17
CA LYS A 162 9.47 -13.76 5.37
C LYS A 162 9.89 -12.36 5.83
N LYS A 163 10.65 -12.28 6.92
CA LYS A 163 11.27 -11.04 7.37
C LYS A 163 12.54 -10.77 6.55
N LEU A 164 12.59 -9.64 5.86
CA LEU A 164 13.71 -9.37 4.96
C LEU A 164 14.99 -8.97 5.68
N LEU A 165 14.90 -8.42 6.90
CA LEU A 165 16.07 -8.15 7.76
C LEU A 165 16.69 -9.41 8.36
N LYS A 166 15.88 -10.47 8.51
CA LYS A 166 16.30 -11.78 9.01
C LYS A 166 15.67 -12.86 8.15
N PRO A 167 16.23 -13.15 6.98
CA PRO A 167 15.62 -14.04 6.00
C PRO A 167 15.34 -15.47 6.47
N GLU A 168 15.97 -15.91 7.53
CA GLU A 168 15.71 -17.18 8.25
C GLU A 168 14.43 -17.10 9.10
N ASP A 169 14.01 -15.92 9.51
CA ASP A 169 12.79 -15.69 10.27
C ASP A 169 11.58 -15.68 9.33
N THR A 170 10.80 -16.74 9.38
CA THR A 170 9.49 -16.84 8.72
C THR A 170 8.41 -17.04 9.76
N TYR A 171 7.20 -16.60 9.44
CA TYR A 171 6.04 -16.86 10.28
C TYR A 171 4.77 -16.93 9.46
N GLU A 172 3.73 -17.46 10.07
CA GLU A 172 2.41 -17.58 9.47
C GLU A 172 1.42 -16.62 10.12
N LEU A 173 0.45 -16.17 9.34
CA LEU A 173 -0.61 -15.29 9.79
C LEU A 173 -1.93 -15.72 9.17
N LYS A 174 -2.93 -15.99 10.01
CA LYS A 174 -4.30 -16.25 9.58
C LYS A 174 -5.08 -14.94 9.44
N SER A 175 -5.95 -14.89 8.44
CA SER A 175 -6.81 -13.74 8.16
C SER A 175 -8.17 -14.18 7.65
N ASN A 176 -9.25 -13.48 8.07
CA ASN A 176 -10.57 -13.68 7.47
C ASN A 176 -10.79 -12.83 6.21
N ALA A 177 -9.93 -11.84 5.95
CA ALA A 177 -10.00 -11.02 4.75
C ALA A 177 -8.61 -10.55 4.34
N VAL A 178 -8.20 -10.87 3.10
CA VAL A 178 -6.92 -10.45 2.55
C VAL A 178 -7.17 -9.45 1.42
N ILE A 179 -6.53 -8.29 1.49
CA ILE A 179 -6.57 -7.25 0.46
C ILE A 179 -5.22 -7.20 -0.23
N LEU A 180 -5.20 -7.53 -1.52
CA LEU A 180 -4.01 -7.44 -2.37
C LEU A 180 -3.86 -6.00 -2.88
N ALA A 181 -2.91 -5.25 -2.33
CA ALA A 181 -2.58 -3.87 -2.70
C ALA A 181 -1.13 -3.74 -3.20
N ILE A 182 -0.65 -4.77 -3.88
CA ILE A 182 0.76 -5.03 -4.24
C ILE A 182 1.33 -4.12 -5.35
N GLY A 183 0.48 -3.33 -6.01
CA GLY A 183 0.86 -2.54 -7.19
C GLY A 183 1.13 -3.42 -8.41
N HIS A 184 1.64 -2.81 -9.50
CA HIS A 184 1.83 -3.51 -10.77
C HIS A 184 3.22 -4.16 -10.94
N SER A 185 4.16 -3.87 -10.04
CA SER A 185 5.57 -4.28 -10.19
C SER A 185 5.95 -5.55 -9.42
N ALA A 186 5.07 -6.07 -8.58
CA ALA A 186 5.29 -7.24 -7.72
C ALA A 186 5.17 -8.55 -8.52
N ARG A 187 6.08 -8.77 -9.49
CA ARG A 187 6.02 -9.91 -10.42
C ARG A 187 6.13 -11.25 -9.71
N ASP A 188 6.96 -11.35 -8.69
CA ASP A 188 7.10 -12.53 -7.83
C ASP A 188 5.77 -12.88 -7.14
N THR A 189 5.06 -11.88 -6.64
CA THR A 189 3.74 -12.09 -6.03
C THR A 189 2.70 -12.51 -7.08
N PHE A 190 2.69 -11.90 -8.28
CA PHE A 190 1.82 -12.36 -9.36
C PHE A 190 2.10 -13.80 -9.78
N GLU A 191 3.36 -14.19 -9.87
CA GLU A 191 3.75 -15.57 -10.17
C GLU A 191 3.28 -16.56 -9.09
N MET A 192 3.41 -16.19 -7.82
CA MET A 192 2.91 -16.97 -6.69
C MET A 192 1.39 -17.12 -6.76
N LEU A 193 0.63 -16.05 -6.98
CA LEU A 193 -0.83 -16.08 -7.11
C LEU A 193 -1.28 -16.96 -8.30
N TYR A 194 -0.56 -16.87 -9.42
CA TYR A 194 -0.84 -17.71 -10.58
C TYR A 194 -0.62 -19.20 -10.28
N LYS A 195 0.50 -19.54 -9.61
CA LYS A 195 0.80 -20.94 -9.19
C LYS A 195 -0.25 -21.47 -8.20
N ARG A 196 -0.86 -20.60 -7.41
CA ARG A 196 -1.97 -20.94 -6.50
C ARG A 196 -3.33 -21.05 -7.21
N GLY A 197 -3.38 -20.88 -8.53
CA GLY A 197 -4.60 -20.99 -9.31
C GLY A 197 -5.57 -19.84 -9.16
N ILE A 198 -5.12 -18.68 -8.67
CA ILE A 198 -5.94 -17.48 -8.59
C ILE A 198 -6.20 -16.98 -10.03
N PRO A 199 -7.46 -16.83 -10.45
CA PRO A 199 -7.78 -16.39 -11.80
C PRO A 199 -7.20 -15.01 -12.11
N MET A 200 -6.48 -14.89 -13.21
CA MET A 200 -5.89 -13.64 -13.68
C MET A 200 -6.15 -13.46 -15.18
N GLU A 201 -6.41 -12.22 -15.56
CA GLU A 201 -6.61 -11.84 -16.95
C GLU A 201 -5.51 -10.86 -17.39
N GLN A 202 -5.01 -11.07 -18.61
CA GLN A 202 -4.12 -10.12 -19.25
C GLN A 202 -4.88 -8.83 -19.59
N LYS A 203 -4.32 -7.69 -19.25
CA LYS A 203 -4.85 -6.40 -19.66
C LYS A 203 -3.95 -5.74 -20.69
N PRO A 204 -4.53 -5.17 -21.78
CA PRO A 204 -3.75 -4.41 -22.73
C PRO A 204 -3.15 -3.17 -22.06
N PHE A 205 -1.92 -2.85 -22.44
CA PHE A 205 -1.23 -1.65 -22.01
C PHE A 205 -0.55 -0.99 -23.20
N ALA A 206 -0.39 0.34 -23.14
CA ALA A 206 0.34 1.08 -24.15
C ALA A 206 1.84 1.11 -23.80
N MET A 207 2.68 0.77 -24.77
CA MET A 207 4.14 0.87 -24.68
C MET A 207 4.62 1.93 -25.66
N GLY A 208 5.58 2.76 -25.25
CA GLY A 208 6.20 3.74 -26.10
C GLY A 208 7.49 4.28 -25.51
N LEU A 209 8.32 4.84 -26.35
CA LEU A 209 9.50 5.60 -25.94
C LEU A 209 9.13 7.08 -25.87
N ARG A 210 9.57 7.76 -24.81
CA ARG A 210 9.54 9.21 -24.76
C ARG A 210 10.82 9.71 -25.41
N ILE A 211 10.67 10.44 -26.50
CA ILE A 211 11.76 11.09 -27.22
C ILE A 211 11.91 12.51 -26.70
#